data_64cd96f1eabb39a17ad05b2aa2c3b531
#
_entry.id   64cd96f1eabb39a17ad05b2aa2c3b531
#
_cell.length_a   1.000
_cell.length_b   1.000
_cell.length_c   1.000
_cell.angle_alpha   90.00
_cell.angle_beta   90.00
_cell.angle_gamma   90.00
#
_symmetry.space_group_name_H-M   'P 1'
#
loop_
_entity.id
_entity.type
_entity.pdbx_description
1 polymer ?
#
loop_
_entity_poly.entity_id
_entity_poly.type
_entity_poly.pdbx_seq_one_letter_code
_entity_poly.pdbx_strand_id
1 'polypeptide(L)'
;MIRDIVRDAFFLAQPSALAERRDVAIATDLIDTLKANADRCVGLAANMIGERKCIIAIRMGHAYLAMLNPTVVRRSKETYEVSEGCLSLDGERQAVRYQWIEVEYRDLKFKKQKQVFRDFPAEIVQHELDHCAGILI
;
A
#
# COMPACT_ATOMS: atom_id res chain seq x y z
N MET A 1 12.73 10.09 -5.47
CA MET A 1 12.39 11.49 -5.15
C MET A 1 11.22 11.54 -4.18
N ILE A 2 11.35 12.32 -3.13
CA ILE A 2 10.27 12.50 -2.16
C ILE A 2 9.15 13.32 -2.81
N ARG A 3 7.91 12.86 -2.64
CA ARG A 3 6.70 13.53 -3.16
C ARG A 3 5.83 14.03 -2.03
N ASP A 4 5.04 15.07 -2.31
CA ASP A 4 4.05 15.60 -1.38
C ASP A 4 2.90 14.60 -1.21
N ILE A 5 2.34 14.53 -0.01
CA ILE A 5 1.23 13.65 0.30
C ILE A 5 -0.08 14.30 -0.18
N VAL A 6 -0.82 13.60 -1.02
CA VAL A 6 -2.13 14.01 -1.51
C VAL A 6 -3.17 13.80 -0.40
N ARG A 7 -4.03 14.79 -0.18
CA ARG A 7 -5.09 14.76 0.82
C ARG A 7 -6.48 14.95 0.22
N ASP A 8 -6.59 15.06 -1.09
CA ASP A 8 -7.86 15.25 -1.79
C ASP A 8 -8.66 13.94 -1.80
N ALA A 9 -9.74 13.89 -1.04
CA ALA A 9 -10.58 12.70 -0.91
C ALA A 9 -11.20 12.28 -2.26
N PHE A 10 -11.56 13.23 -3.12
CA PHE A 10 -12.10 12.91 -4.44
C PHE A 10 -11.09 12.17 -5.29
N PHE A 11 -9.84 12.62 -5.30
CA PHE A 11 -8.77 11.95 -6.02
C PHE A 11 -8.51 10.55 -5.44
N LEU A 12 -8.42 10.44 -4.11
CA LEU A 12 -8.12 9.19 -3.42
C LEU A 12 -9.24 8.14 -3.54
N ALA A 13 -10.46 8.58 -3.83
CA ALA A 13 -11.62 7.69 -4.00
C ALA A 13 -11.67 7.04 -5.39
N GLN A 14 -10.73 7.34 -6.28
CA GLN A 14 -10.68 6.77 -7.61
C GLN A 14 -9.80 5.52 -7.63
N PRO A 15 -10.26 4.42 -8.28
CA PRO A 15 -9.43 3.22 -8.38
C PRO A 15 -8.20 3.49 -9.25
N SER A 16 -7.10 2.83 -8.91
CA SER A 16 -5.84 2.95 -9.62
C SER A 16 -5.76 1.94 -10.77
N ALA A 17 -5.07 2.32 -11.83
CA ALA A 17 -4.83 1.46 -12.98
C ALA A 17 -3.66 0.51 -12.69
N LEU A 18 -3.51 -0.53 -13.50
CA LEU A 18 -2.36 -1.42 -13.42
C LEU A 18 -1.07 -0.67 -13.75
N ALA A 19 -0.01 -1.00 -13.03
CA ALA A 19 1.31 -0.46 -13.28
C ALA A 19 2.01 -1.25 -14.38
N GLU A 20 2.85 -0.56 -15.15
CA GLU A 20 3.68 -1.14 -16.18
C GLU A 20 5.16 -1.08 -15.76
N ARG A 21 6.02 -1.73 -16.53
CA ARG A 21 7.46 -1.74 -16.23
C ARG A 21 8.04 -0.31 -16.10
N ARG A 22 7.58 0.63 -16.92
CA ARG A 22 8.01 2.04 -16.86
C ARG A 22 7.63 2.72 -15.54
N ASP A 23 6.65 2.17 -14.81
CA ASP A 23 6.16 2.76 -13.56
C ASP A 23 7.03 2.38 -12.34
N VAL A 24 8.10 1.61 -12.54
CA VAL A 24 9.05 1.29 -11.47
C VAL A 24 9.63 2.56 -10.83
N ALA A 25 9.81 3.63 -11.60
CA ALA A 25 10.26 4.90 -11.07
C ALA A 25 9.30 5.48 -10.02
N ILE A 26 7.99 5.26 -10.20
CA ILE A 26 6.97 5.66 -9.21
C ILE A 26 7.16 4.86 -7.91
N ALA A 27 7.44 3.57 -8.02
CA ALA A 27 7.69 2.71 -6.86
C ALA A 27 8.90 3.19 -6.06
N THR A 28 9.96 3.63 -6.74
CA THR A 28 11.14 4.20 -6.10
C THR A 28 10.80 5.50 -5.36
N ASP A 29 10.05 6.39 -5.99
CA ASP A 29 9.60 7.63 -5.35
C ASP A 29 8.72 7.33 -4.14
N LEU A 30 7.90 6.30 -4.22
CA LEU A 30 7.03 5.90 -3.12
C LEU A 30 7.85 5.41 -1.91
N ILE A 31 8.89 4.63 -2.14
CA ILE A 31 9.81 4.22 -1.08
C ILE A 31 10.50 5.44 -0.46
N ASP A 32 10.99 6.36 -1.29
CA ASP A 32 11.66 7.58 -0.80
C ASP A 32 10.71 8.40 0.08
N THR A 33 9.46 8.54 -0.34
CA THR A 33 8.44 9.28 0.40
C THR A 33 8.09 8.58 1.70
N LEU A 34 7.98 7.25 1.68
CA LEU A 34 7.73 6.46 2.89
C LEU A 34 8.86 6.63 3.91
N LYS A 35 10.11 6.58 3.46
CA LYS A 35 11.27 6.79 4.33
C LYS A 35 11.24 8.17 4.95
N ALA A 36 10.87 9.20 4.20
CA ALA A 36 10.78 10.57 4.68
C ALA A 36 9.67 10.75 5.72
N ASN A 37 8.69 9.87 5.76
CA ASN A 37 7.55 9.91 6.68
C ASN A 37 7.55 8.72 7.66
N ALA A 38 8.69 8.07 7.86
CA ALA A 38 8.80 6.84 8.65
C ALA A 38 8.42 7.02 10.12
N ASP A 39 8.45 8.24 10.63
CA ASP A 39 8.03 8.59 11.99
C ASP A 39 6.50 8.62 12.13
N ARG A 40 5.76 8.66 11.04
CA ARG A 40 4.31 8.85 11.03
C ARG A 40 3.53 7.77 10.29
N CYS A 41 4.18 6.96 9.45
CA CYS A 41 3.48 5.93 8.71
C CYS A 41 4.39 4.74 8.39
N VAL A 42 3.74 3.60 8.12
CA VAL A 42 4.42 2.34 7.83
C VAL A 42 4.10 1.81 6.42
N GLY A 43 3.25 2.50 5.69
CA GLY A 43 2.88 2.13 4.33
C GLY A 43 2.31 3.29 3.56
N LEU A 44 2.41 3.24 2.23
CA LEU A 44 1.84 4.21 1.31
C LEU A 44 1.38 3.50 0.04
N ALA A 45 0.34 4.06 -0.58
CA ALA A 45 -0.07 3.68 -1.94
C ALA A 45 0.26 4.83 -2.90
N ALA A 46 0.45 4.51 -4.17
CA ALA A 46 0.90 5.50 -5.17
C ALA A 46 -0.09 6.65 -5.35
N ASN A 47 -1.39 6.43 -5.17
CA ASN A 47 -2.36 7.54 -5.27
C ASN A 47 -2.12 8.60 -4.18
N MET A 48 -1.50 8.24 -3.07
CA MET A 48 -1.15 9.18 -2.00
C MET A 48 -0.02 10.13 -2.39
N ILE A 49 0.69 9.84 -3.46
CA ILE A 49 1.71 10.74 -4.03
C ILE A 49 1.31 11.26 -5.42
N GLY A 50 0.03 11.14 -5.77
CA GLY A 50 -0.52 11.72 -7.00
C GLY A 50 -0.47 10.82 -8.22
N GLU A 51 -0.16 9.52 -8.06
CA GLU A 51 -0.05 8.57 -9.16
C GLU A 51 -1.13 7.50 -9.04
N ARG A 52 -2.08 7.47 -10.00
CA ARG A 52 -3.18 6.49 -9.99
C ARG A 52 -2.74 5.18 -10.61
N LYS A 53 -1.73 4.56 -9.99
CA LYS A 53 -1.19 3.25 -10.39
C LYS A 53 -1.22 2.31 -9.20
N CYS A 54 -1.49 1.03 -9.44
CA CYS A 54 -1.57 0.04 -8.36
C CYS A 54 -0.15 -0.33 -7.90
N ILE A 55 0.42 0.52 -7.05
CA ILE A 55 1.74 0.36 -6.46
C ILE A 55 1.62 0.71 -4.99
N ILE A 56 2.19 -0.14 -4.14
CA ILE A 56 2.25 0.12 -2.70
C ILE A 56 3.69 -0.04 -2.21
N ALA A 57 3.99 0.60 -1.08
CA ALA A 57 5.25 0.40 -0.37
C ALA A 57 4.95 0.21 1.10
N ILE A 58 5.64 -0.72 1.73
CA ILE A 58 5.49 -0.99 3.16
C ILE A 58 6.86 -1.04 3.84
N ARG A 59 6.85 -0.77 5.15
CA ARG A 59 8.03 -0.95 5.99
C ARG A 59 7.80 -2.14 6.92
N MET A 60 8.78 -3.05 6.94
CA MET A 60 8.82 -4.19 7.86
C MET A 60 10.13 -4.11 8.65
N GLY A 61 10.07 -3.67 9.92
CA GLY A 61 11.28 -3.42 10.69
C GLY A 61 12.10 -2.32 10.04
N HIS A 62 13.32 -2.65 9.60
CA HIS A 62 14.22 -1.71 8.90
C HIS A 62 14.18 -1.87 7.38
N ALA A 63 13.40 -2.84 6.87
CA ALA A 63 13.30 -3.11 5.43
C ALA A 63 12.11 -2.37 4.83
N TYR A 64 12.28 -1.94 3.58
CA TYR A 64 11.24 -1.32 2.77
C TYR A 64 10.97 -2.20 1.56
N LEU A 65 9.71 -2.45 1.26
CA LEU A 65 9.29 -3.30 0.15
C LEU A 65 8.29 -2.55 -0.71
N ALA A 66 8.58 -2.43 -2.00
CA ALA A 66 7.62 -1.92 -2.98
C ALA A 66 7.02 -3.08 -3.76
N MET A 67 5.72 -2.99 -4.04
CA MET A 67 4.99 -3.99 -4.80
C MET A 67 4.20 -3.31 -5.90
N LEU A 68 4.43 -3.73 -7.15
CA LEU A 68 3.65 -3.28 -8.30
C LEU A 68 2.59 -4.34 -8.60
N ASN A 69 1.35 -3.91 -8.78
CA ASN A 69 0.19 -4.77 -9.05
C ASN A 69 -0.01 -5.87 -7.99
N PRO A 70 0.03 -5.53 -6.70
CA PRO A 70 -0.19 -6.54 -5.67
C PRO A 70 -1.61 -7.08 -5.73
N THR A 71 -1.75 -8.42 -5.65
CA THR A 71 -3.02 -9.11 -5.68
C THR A 71 -3.05 -10.19 -4.62
N VAL A 72 -4.08 -10.20 -3.79
CA VAL A 72 -4.27 -11.25 -2.79
C VAL A 72 -4.77 -12.52 -3.49
N VAL A 73 -3.99 -13.60 -3.42
CA VAL A 73 -4.32 -14.88 -4.04
C VAL A 73 -4.82 -15.92 -3.03
N ARG A 74 -4.48 -15.76 -1.76
CA ARG A 74 -5.00 -16.57 -0.65
C ARG A 74 -5.09 -15.70 0.60
N ARG A 75 -5.98 -16.08 1.51
CA ARG A 75 -6.21 -15.33 2.74
C ARG A 75 -6.70 -16.25 3.85
N SER A 76 -6.51 -15.85 5.10
CA SER A 76 -6.99 -16.59 6.26
C SER A 76 -8.52 -16.63 6.32
N LYS A 77 -9.05 -17.60 7.07
CA LYS A 77 -10.47 -17.60 7.43
C LYS A 77 -10.74 -16.59 8.54
N GLU A 78 -9.81 -16.49 9.49
CA GLU A 78 -9.90 -15.59 10.62
C GLU A 78 -9.73 -14.13 10.18
N THR A 79 -10.57 -13.28 10.74
CA THR A 79 -10.50 -11.83 10.56
C THR A 79 -10.56 -11.16 11.93
N TYR A 80 -10.19 -9.88 11.95
CA TYR A 80 -10.30 -9.06 13.16
C TYR A 80 -10.69 -7.64 12.78
N GLU A 81 -11.35 -6.96 13.70
CA GLU A 81 -11.66 -5.54 13.54
C GLU A 81 -10.57 -4.70 14.16
N VAL A 82 -10.22 -3.60 13.49
CA VAL A 82 -9.15 -2.70 13.91
C VAL A 82 -9.47 -1.28 13.49
N SER A 83 -8.99 -0.32 14.27
CA SER A 83 -9.07 1.10 13.94
C SER A 83 -7.76 1.51 13.28
N GLU A 84 -7.83 2.14 12.11
CA GLU A 84 -6.66 2.49 11.32
C GLU A 84 -6.64 3.97 10.96
N GLY A 85 -5.45 4.58 11.03
CA GLY A 85 -5.21 5.92 10.55
C GLY A 85 -4.45 5.91 9.23
N CYS A 86 -4.47 7.04 8.54
CA CYS A 86 -3.80 7.21 7.25
C CYS A 86 -3.16 8.60 7.19
N LEU A 87 -1.99 8.69 6.55
CA LEU A 87 -1.29 9.96 6.40
C LEU A 87 -2.07 10.96 5.55
N SER A 88 -2.89 10.50 4.60
CA SER A 88 -3.68 11.34 3.70
C SER A 88 -5.02 11.80 4.29
N LEU A 89 -5.53 11.14 5.31
CA LEU A 89 -6.88 11.38 5.84
C LEU A 89 -6.82 11.59 7.34
N ASP A 90 -7.58 12.57 7.85
CA ASP A 90 -7.65 12.83 9.28
C ASP A 90 -8.48 11.78 10.01
N GLY A 91 -8.14 11.54 11.28
CA GLY A 91 -8.85 10.60 12.15
C GLY A 91 -8.57 9.14 11.83
N GLU A 92 -9.39 8.28 12.40
CA GLU A 92 -9.27 6.84 12.25
C GLU A 92 -10.57 6.26 11.69
N ARG A 93 -10.47 5.10 11.04
CA ARG A 93 -11.60 4.39 10.47
C ARG A 93 -11.53 2.93 10.87
N GLN A 94 -12.71 2.33 11.08
CA GLN A 94 -12.81 0.91 11.36
C GLN A 94 -12.60 0.11 10.09
N ALA A 95 -11.80 -0.97 10.22
CA ALA A 95 -11.53 -1.88 9.12
C ALA A 95 -11.60 -3.33 9.62
N VAL A 96 -11.93 -4.24 8.71
CA VAL A 96 -11.85 -5.69 8.96
C VAL A 96 -10.68 -6.21 8.16
N ARG A 97 -9.75 -6.91 8.84
CA ARG A 97 -8.53 -7.39 8.23
C ARG A 97 -8.39 -8.90 8.39
N TYR A 98 -7.81 -9.54 7.38
CA TYR A 98 -7.45 -10.96 7.46
C TYR A 98 -6.16 -11.13 8.27
N GLN A 99 -6.09 -12.22 9.02
CA GLN A 99 -4.95 -12.51 9.88
C GLN A 99 -3.66 -12.73 9.08
N TRP A 100 -3.80 -13.37 7.92
CA TRP A 100 -2.69 -13.51 6.98
C TRP A 100 -3.22 -13.48 5.54
N ILE A 101 -2.33 -13.11 4.61
CA ILE A 101 -2.63 -13.07 3.18
C ILE A 101 -1.40 -13.56 2.40
N GLU A 102 -1.65 -14.13 1.22
CA GLU A 102 -0.61 -14.42 0.24
C GLU A 102 -0.81 -13.48 -0.93
N VAL A 103 0.25 -12.78 -1.33
CA VAL A 103 0.20 -11.72 -2.34
C VAL A 103 1.13 -12.06 -3.49
N GLU A 104 0.60 -11.98 -4.71
CA GLU A 104 1.42 -11.96 -5.93
C GLU A 104 1.63 -10.51 -6.35
N TYR A 105 2.86 -10.17 -6.76
CA TYR A 105 3.18 -8.81 -7.17
C TYR A 105 4.40 -8.80 -8.09
N ARG A 106 4.70 -7.64 -8.66
CA ARG A 106 5.94 -7.40 -9.40
C ARG A 106 6.88 -6.59 -8.52
N ASP A 107 8.16 -6.96 -8.52
CA ASP A 107 9.20 -6.25 -7.77
C ASP A 107 9.76 -5.06 -8.56
N LEU A 108 10.83 -4.43 -8.06
CA LEU A 108 11.46 -3.28 -8.72
C LEU A 108 12.14 -3.61 -10.04
N LYS A 109 12.36 -4.90 -10.33
CA LYS A 109 12.84 -5.38 -11.63
C LYS A 109 11.69 -5.84 -12.51
N PHE A 110 10.47 -5.61 -12.06
CA PHE A 110 9.22 -6.04 -12.68
C PHE A 110 9.12 -7.56 -12.83
N LYS A 111 9.80 -8.29 -11.97
CA LYS A 111 9.74 -9.76 -11.91
C LYS A 111 8.61 -10.19 -10.98
N LYS A 112 7.93 -11.27 -11.34
CA LYS A 112 6.83 -11.82 -10.57
C LYS A 112 7.34 -12.42 -9.26
N GLN A 113 6.68 -12.04 -8.15
CA GLN A 113 6.98 -12.52 -6.81
C GLN A 113 5.70 -12.99 -6.13
N LYS A 114 5.83 -13.84 -5.13
CA LYS A 114 4.72 -14.28 -4.29
C LYS A 114 5.22 -14.36 -2.85
N GLN A 115 4.47 -13.80 -1.92
CA GLN A 115 4.89 -13.76 -0.52
C GLN A 115 3.69 -13.83 0.41
N VAL A 116 3.87 -14.51 1.55
CA VAL A 116 2.89 -14.57 2.63
C VAL A 116 3.23 -13.48 3.64
N PHE A 117 2.22 -12.71 4.03
CA PHE A 117 2.30 -11.71 5.10
C PHE A 117 1.36 -12.11 6.22
N ARG A 118 1.81 -11.94 7.48
CA ARG A 118 1.03 -12.28 8.67
C ARG A 118 0.96 -11.08 9.60
N ASP A 119 -0.10 -11.02 10.40
CA ASP A 119 -0.25 -10.06 11.48
C ASP A 119 -0.13 -8.61 11.00
N PHE A 120 0.69 -7.77 11.63
CA PHE A 120 0.76 -6.36 11.29
C PHE A 120 1.24 -6.08 9.85
N PRO A 121 2.27 -6.76 9.31
CA PRO A 121 2.60 -6.61 7.89
C PRO A 121 1.43 -6.92 6.95
N ALA A 122 0.63 -7.94 7.25
CA ALA A 122 -0.56 -8.25 6.47
C ALA A 122 -1.60 -7.14 6.56
N GLU A 123 -1.76 -6.55 7.73
CA GLU A 123 -2.67 -5.42 7.93
C GLU A 123 -2.26 -4.22 7.08
N ILE A 124 -0.96 -3.89 7.08
CA ILE A 124 -0.42 -2.78 6.28
C ILE A 124 -0.71 -2.98 4.80
N VAL A 125 -0.41 -4.17 4.27
CA VAL A 125 -0.65 -4.48 2.86
C VAL A 125 -2.12 -4.33 2.51
N GLN A 126 -3.02 -4.86 3.35
CA GLN A 126 -4.47 -4.76 3.11
C GLN A 126 -4.95 -3.32 3.11
N HIS A 127 -4.44 -2.49 4.03
CA HIS A 127 -4.76 -1.06 4.09
C HIS A 127 -4.36 -0.37 2.77
N GLU A 128 -3.14 -0.61 2.30
CA GLU A 128 -2.65 0.02 1.08
C GLU A 128 -3.38 -0.50 -0.17
N LEU A 129 -3.79 -1.77 -0.18
CA LEU A 129 -4.62 -2.33 -1.26
C LEU A 129 -5.98 -1.63 -1.34
N ASP A 130 -6.55 -1.25 -0.20
CA ASP A 130 -7.80 -0.48 -0.20
C ASP A 130 -7.61 0.84 -0.92
N HIS A 131 -6.48 1.53 -0.71
CA HIS A 131 -6.17 2.76 -1.44
C HIS A 131 -6.08 2.52 -2.94
N CYS A 132 -5.50 1.41 -3.37
CA CYS A 132 -5.44 1.05 -4.80
C CYS A 132 -6.84 0.88 -5.39
N ALA A 133 -7.79 0.42 -4.59
CA ALA A 133 -9.19 0.25 -5.01
C ALA A 133 -10.01 1.53 -4.90
N GLY A 134 -9.43 2.61 -4.41
CA GLY A 134 -10.13 3.87 -4.19
C GLY A 134 -10.98 3.90 -2.93
N ILE A 135 -10.70 3.02 -1.99
CA ILE A 135 -11.40 2.97 -0.70
C ILE A 135 -10.71 3.94 0.26
N LEU A 136 -11.50 4.84 0.84
CA LEU A 136 -11.01 5.82 1.83
C LEU A 136 -10.94 5.15 3.20
N ILE A 137 -9.72 4.80 3.61
CA ILE A 137 -9.49 4.10 4.86
C ILE A 137 -8.41 4.82 5.69
#